data_6b08f4eb1bc248f5a24419d1ca6b6503
#
_entry.id   6b08f4eb1bc248f5a24419d1ca6b6503
#
_cell.length_a   1.000
_cell.length_b   1.000
_cell.length_c   1.000
_cell.angle_alpha   90.00
_cell.angle_beta   90.00
_cell.angle_gamma   90.00
#
_symmetry.space_group_name_H-M   'P 1'
#
loop_
_entity.id
_entity.type
_entity.pdbx_description
1 polymer ?
#
loop_
_entity_poly.entity_id
_entity_poly.type
_entity_poly.pdbx_seq_one_letter_code
_entity_poly.pdbx_strand_id
1 'polypeptide(L)'
;MELGGKSPCIVDEDAKLELAAKRIVWGKFLNVGQTCVAPDYLYVHNSVKDKLLKLIVKEINKQFGDDIKSSPDYPRIVNKSSLNRLKEYITQGELYFGGTVDIDNLYIEPTVLTNVDIESPVMTEEIFGPILPVLTFDNIQDVVDFVNKREKPLALYYFSESKNRINNILRKTTSGGVTINDTVIHVANGNLPFGGVGNSGLGNYHGKASFDTFTHKRSVMHRGTFIEFNIRFAPYKNKINLLKMIMK
;
A
#
# COMPACT_ATOMS: atom_id res chain seq x y z
N MET A 1 -3.38 -4.53 -14.29
CA MET A 1 -1.90 -4.45 -14.25
C MET A 1 -1.49 -3.96 -12.88
N GLU A 2 -0.63 -4.68 -12.19
CA GLU A 2 -0.07 -4.33 -10.88
C GLU A 2 1.41 -4.05 -11.06
N LEU A 3 1.87 -2.92 -10.52
CA LEU A 3 3.23 -2.44 -10.74
C LEU A 3 4.01 -2.21 -9.43
N GLY A 4 3.40 -2.49 -8.25
CA GLY A 4 4.04 -2.34 -6.96
C GLY A 4 4.08 -0.90 -6.45
N GLY A 5 5.14 -0.56 -5.71
CA GLY A 5 5.37 0.77 -5.15
C GLY A 5 5.73 0.76 -3.67
N LYS A 6 5.95 1.96 -3.11
CA LYS A 6 6.35 2.11 -1.69
C LYS A 6 5.13 2.23 -0.80
N SER A 7 4.62 1.10 -0.32
CA SER A 7 3.43 1.02 0.54
C SER A 7 3.70 1.54 1.95
N PRO A 8 3.16 2.71 2.35
CA PRO A 8 3.34 3.27 3.69
C PRO A 8 2.62 2.44 4.75
N CYS A 9 3.25 2.28 5.90
CA CYS A 9 2.63 1.77 7.10
C CYS A 9 2.68 2.84 8.19
N ILE A 10 1.53 3.43 8.49
CA ILE A 10 1.41 4.59 9.36
C ILE A 10 0.86 4.14 10.71
N VAL A 11 1.53 4.51 11.81
CA VAL A 11 1.09 4.20 13.17
C VAL A 11 0.89 5.48 13.95
N ASP A 12 -0.36 5.78 14.29
CA ASP A 12 -0.74 6.98 15.04
C ASP A 12 -0.59 6.76 16.57
N GLU A 13 -0.63 7.85 17.33
CA GLU A 13 -0.40 7.85 18.78
C GLU A 13 -1.40 7.01 19.58
N ASP A 14 -2.64 6.85 19.05
CA ASP A 14 -3.74 6.12 19.69
C ASP A 14 -3.83 4.64 19.26
N ALA A 15 -2.86 4.16 18.46
CA ALA A 15 -2.84 2.79 17.99
C ALA A 15 -2.60 1.77 19.12
N LYS A 16 -3.18 0.57 18.99
CA LYS A 16 -2.87 -0.59 19.86
C LYS A 16 -1.52 -1.17 19.49
N LEU A 17 -0.46 -0.69 20.12
CA LEU A 17 0.93 -0.91 19.71
C LEU A 17 1.35 -2.39 19.68
N GLU A 18 0.92 -3.20 20.65
CA GLU A 18 1.22 -4.64 20.69
C GLU A 18 0.63 -5.37 19.47
N LEU A 19 -0.60 -5.01 19.10
CA LEU A 19 -1.27 -5.57 17.94
C LEU A 19 -0.66 -5.03 16.63
N ALA A 20 -0.36 -3.73 16.59
CA ALA A 20 0.30 -3.09 15.46
C ALA A 20 1.66 -3.75 15.17
N ALA A 21 2.52 -3.90 16.19
CA ALA A 21 3.82 -4.55 16.05
C ALA A 21 3.69 -5.96 15.48
N LYS A 22 2.78 -6.79 16.02
CA LYS A 22 2.53 -8.16 15.55
C LYS A 22 2.15 -8.21 14.08
N ARG A 23 1.22 -7.33 13.65
CA ARG A 23 0.70 -7.29 12.28
C ARG A 23 1.71 -6.67 11.30
N ILE A 24 2.47 -5.67 11.73
CA ILE A 24 3.54 -5.06 10.93
C ILE A 24 4.66 -6.07 10.68
N VAL A 25 5.12 -6.77 11.73
CA VAL A 25 6.17 -7.80 11.59
C VAL A 25 5.73 -8.90 10.65
N TRP A 26 4.51 -9.42 10.82
CA TRP A 26 3.98 -10.42 9.91
C TRP A 26 3.92 -9.93 8.46
N GLY A 27 3.32 -8.76 8.21
CA GLY A 27 3.15 -8.27 6.84
C GLY A 27 4.44 -7.79 6.19
N LYS A 28 5.39 -7.25 6.99
CA LYS A 28 6.71 -6.84 6.47
C LYS A 28 7.59 -8.02 6.12
N PHE A 29 7.62 -9.05 6.95
CA PHE A 29 8.55 -10.15 6.78
C PHE A 29 7.92 -11.41 6.15
N LEU A 30 6.63 -11.37 5.82
CA LEU A 30 6.01 -12.35 4.94
C LEU A 30 6.80 -12.45 3.64
N ASN A 31 7.24 -13.67 3.26
CA ASN A 31 8.12 -13.91 2.11
C ASN A 31 9.40 -13.02 2.12
N VAL A 32 9.93 -12.71 3.32
CA VAL A 32 11.11 -11.84 3.51
C VAL A 32 10.91 -10.44 2.93
N GLY A 33 9.65 -9.95 2.93
CA GLY A 33 9.30 -8.64 2.36
C GLY A 33 9.31 -8.57 0.83
N GLN A 34 9.51 -9.69 0.14
CA GLN A 34 9.45 -9.79 -1.32
C GLN A 34 8.00 -9.92 -1.80
N THR A 35 7.19 -8.90 -1.48
CA THR A 35 5.76 -8.86 -1.73
C THR A 35 5.37 -7.42 -2.08
N CYS A 36 4.66 -7.22 -3.17
CA CYS A 36 4.28 -5.90 -3.71
C CYS A 36 3.45 -5.05 -2.76
N VAL A 37 2.78 -5.67 -1.79
CA VAL A 37 1.99 -5.00 -0.74
C VAL A 37 2.65 -5.08 0.64
N ALA A 38 3.88 -5.56 0.77
CA ALA A 38 4.57 -5.50 2.05
C ALA A 38 4.69 -4.05 2.54
N PRO A 39 4.55 -3.76 3.84
CA PRO A 39 4.92 -2.46 4.39
C PRO A 39 6.33 -2.09 3.94
N ASP A 40 6.45 -1.04 3.12
CA ASP A 40 7.74 -0.69 2.55
C ASP A 40 8.55 0.19 3.51
N TYR A 41 7.87 1.12 4.18
CA TYR A 41 8.41 1.93 5.28
C TYR A 41 7.37 2.15 6.37
N LEU A 42 7.85 2.39 7.59
CA LEU A 42 7.04 2.72 8.76
C LEU A 42 7.08 4.23 8.99
N TYR A 43 5.92 4.85 9.16
CA TYR A 43 5.79 6.24 9.56
C TYR A 43 5.05 6.28 10.89
N VAL A 44 5.74 6.54 11.98
CA VAL A 44 5.22 6.39 13.34
C VAL A 44 5.16 7.74 14.07
N HIS A 45 4.10 7.97 14.83
CA HIS A 45 4.00 9.15 15.69
C HIS A 45 5.10 9.14 16.73
N ASN A 46 5.81 10.28 16.91
CA ASN A 46 6.98 10.40 17.77
C ASN A 46 6.74 9.88 19.19
N SER A 47 5.56 10.18 19.76
CA SER A 47 5.22 9.80 21.15
C SER A 47 5.21 8.29 21.41
N VAL A 48 5.06 7.46 20.36
CA VAL A 48 4.94 5.99 20.48
C VAL A 48 6.07 5.23 19.79
N LYS A 49 6.97 5.93 19.09
CA LYS A 49 8.07 5.34 18.32
C LYS A 49 8.89 4.32 19.12
N ASP A 50 9.47 4.74 20.23
CA ASP A 50 10.41 3.89 20.97
C ASP A 50 9.73 2.64 21.55
N LYS A 51 8.48 2.78 22.00
CA LYS A 51 7.69 1.66 22.47
C LYS A 51 7.37 0.70 21.33
N LEU A 52 6.95 1.21 20.17
CA LEU A 52 6.62 0.41 19.00
C LEU A 52 7.85 -0.36 18.50
N LEU A 53 9.01 0.29 18.38
CA LEU A 53 10.23 -0.35 17.90
C LEU A 53 10.69 -1.51 18.81
N LYS A 54 10.62 -1.34 20.13
CA LYS A 54 10.87 -2.44 21.07
C LYS A 54 9.90 -3.60 20.90
N LEU A 55 8.62 -3.31 20.65
CA LEU A 55 7.61 -4.34 20.38
C LEU A 55 7.84 -5.04 19.04
N ILE A 56 8.26 -4.32 18.00
CA ILE A 56 8.63 -4.91 16.70
C ILE A 56 9.78 -5.91 16.87
N VAL A 57 10.86 -5.53 17.54
CA VAL A 57 11.99 -6.45 17.80
C VAL A 57 11.53 -7.69 18.58
N LYS A 58 10.73 -7.48 19.63
CA LYS A 58 10.16 -8.60 20.41
C LYS A 58 9.31 -9.54 19.53
N GLU A 59 8.49 -9.00 18.66
CA GLU A 59 7.65 -9.81 17.77
C GLU A 59 8.47 -10.49 16.66
N ILE A 60 9.56 -9.90 16.15
CA ILE A 60 10.50 -10.57 15.24
C ILE A 60 11.07 -11.82 15.87
N ASN A 61 11.64 -11.71 17.07
CA ASN A 61 12.21 -12.85 17.80
C ASN A 61 11.14 -13.90 18.14
N LYS A 62 9.92 -13.47 18.47
CA LYS A 62 8.80 -14.38 18.76
C LYS A 62 8.33 -15.14 17.53
N GLN A 63 8.28 -14.53 16.34
CA GLN A 63 7.79 -15.15 15.13
C GLN A 63 8.84 -16.02 14.44
N PHE A 64 10.13 -15.67 14.54
CA PHE A 64 11.21 -16.34 13.80
C PHE A 64 12.22 -17.06 14.70
N GLY A 65 12.15 -16.87 16.02
CA GLY A 65 13.11 -17.43 16.99
C GLY A 65 14.35 -16.55 17.19
N ASP A 66 15.21 -16.93 18.15
CA ASP A 66 16.45 -16.20 18.44
C ASP A 66 17.52 -16.43 17.37
N ASP A 67 17.54 -17.59 16.71
CA ASP A 67 18.35 -17.88 15.52
C ASP A 67 17.46 -17.81 14.27
N ILE A 68 17.21 -16.60 13.81
CA ILE A 68 16.35 -16.31 12.67
C ILE A 68 16.87 -16.98 11.39
N LYS A 69 18.19 -17.09 11.24
CA LYS A 69 18.83 -17.71 10.07
C LYS A 69 18.48 -19.18 9.92
N SER A 70 18.33 -19.89 11.02
CA SER A 70 17.96 -21.31 11.05
C SER A 70 16.44 -21.54 11.11
N SER A 71 15.64 -20.48 11.19
CA SER A 71 14.18 -20.57 11.28
C SER A 71 13.59 -21.19 10.02
N PRO A 72 12.73 -22.21 10.13
CA PRO A 72 12.01 -22.78 8.98
C PRO A 72 10.95 -21.82 8.42
N ASP A 73 10.53 -20.83 9.22
CA ASP A 73 9.49 -19.86 8.86
C ASP A 73 10.05 -18.60 8.21
N TYR A 74 11.40 -18.48 8.08
CA TYR A 74 12.04 -17.33 7.48
C TYR A 74 12.75 -17.71 6.16
N PRO A 75 12.14 -17.38 4.99
CA PRO A 75 12.68 -17.76 3.68
C PRO A 75 13.96 -16.99 3.30
N ARG A 76 14.34 -17.03 2.04
CA ARG A 76 15.57 -16.43 1.50
C ARG A 76 15.28 -15.42 0.42
N ILE A 77 16.24 -14.54 0.15
CA ILE A 77 16.20 -13.61 -0.98
C ILE A 77 16.29 -14.43 -2.28
N VAL A 78 15.52 -14.02 -3.28
CA VAL A 78 15.31 -14.79 -4.52
C VAL A 78 16.61 -15.02 -5.32
N ASN A 79 17.55 -14.08 -5.29
CA ASN A 79 18.82 -14.18 -6.01
C ASN A 79 19.89 -13.21 -5.45
N LYS A 80 21.16 -13.41 -5.92
CA LYS A 80 22.30 -12.60 -5.49
C LYS A 80 22.20 -11.12 -5.92
N SER A 81 21.59 -10.80 -7.06
CA SER A 81 21.44 -9.42 -7.52
C SER A 81 20.53 -8.63 -6.56
N SER A 82 19.37 -9.19 -6.21
CA SER A 82 18.45 -8.59 -5.23
C SER A 82 19.12 -8.46 -3.85
N LEU A 83 19.87 -9.47 -3.42
CA LEU A 83 20.58 -9.43 -2.15
C LEU A 83 21.61 -8.30 -2.12
N ASN A 84 22.40 -8.13 -3.18
CA ASN A 84 23.43 -7.07 -3.24
C ASN A 84 22.79 -5.68 -3.18
N ARG A 85 21.72 -5.44 -3.91
CA ARG A 85 20.94 -4.18 -3.82
C ARG A 85 20.43 -3.92 -2.40
N LEU A 86 19.84 -4.93 -1.77
CA LEU A 86 19.34 -4.81 -0.40
C LEU A 86 20.45 -4.58 0.61
N LYS A 87 21.61 -5.21 0.43
CA LYS A 87 22.79 -4.98 1.29
C LYS A 87 23.21 -3.51 1.28
N GLU A 88 23.15 -2.84 0.13
CA GLU A 88 23.46 -1.41 0.03
C GLU A 88 22.43 -0.55 0.77
N TYR A 89 21.15 -0.95 0.79
CA TYR A 89 20.12 -0.22 1.52
C TYR A 89 20.30 -0.24 3.04
N ILE A 90 20.89 -1.30 3.60
CA ILE A 90 21.17 -1.41 5.04
C ILE A 90 22.10 -0.28 5.52
N THR A 91 22.95 0.24 4.65
CA THR A 91 23.92 1.30 4.99
C THR A 91 23.31 2.72 4.88
N GLN A 92 22.05 2.87 4.47
CA GLN A 92 21.42 4.17 4.20
C GLN A 92 20.61 4.73 5.37
N GLY A 93 20.86 4.23 6.57
CA GLY A 93 20.27 4.70 7.81
C GLY A 93 21.03 4.19 9.01
N GLU A 94 20.59 4.55 10.20
CA GLU A 94 21.12 4.05 11.46
C GLU A 94 20.47 2.69 11.78
N LEU A 95 21.32 1.68 11.98
CA LEU A 95 20.87 0.33 12.29
C LEU A 95 20.28 0.27 13.71
N TYR A 96 18.96 0.03 13.80
CA TYR A 96 18.27 -0.19 15.07
C TYR A 96 18.23 -1.69 15.45
N PHE A 97 18.03 -2.58 14.47
CA PHE A 97 17.97 -4.03 14.69
C PHE A 97 18.36 -4.79 13.42
N GLY A 98 18.95 -5.97 13.58
CA GLY A 98 19.31 -6.89 12.50
C GLY A 98 20.55 -6.47 11.72
N GLY A 99 20.48 -6.51 10.40
CA GLY A 99 21.55 -6.06 9.49
C GLY A 99 22.54 -7.14 9.09
N THR A 100 22.44 -8.36 9.60
CA THR A 100 23.30 -9.48 9.20
C THR A 100 22.99 -9.94 7.77
N VAL A 101 24.03 -10.13 6.96
CA VAL A 101 23.93 -10.59 5.58
C VAL A 101 24.80 -11.81 5.36
N ASP A 102 24.23 -12.86 4.76
CA ASP A 102 24.98 -14.04 4.31
C ASP A 102 24.70 -14.26 2.81
N ILE A 103 25.69 -13.91 1.99
CA ILE A 103 25.59 -13.91 0.52
C ILE A 103 25.43 -15.32 -0.04
N ASP A 104 26.11 -16.29 0.57
CA ASP A 104 26.13 -17.67 0.07
C ASP A 104 24.80 -18.38 0.34
N ASN A 105 24.14 -18.03 1.45
CA ASN A 105 22.84 -18.55 1.81
C ASN A 105 21.67 -17.66 1.40
N LEU A 106 21.90 -16.59 0.64
CA LEU A 106 20.90 -15.61 0.21
C LEU A 106 20.07 -15.05 1.40
N TYR A 107 20.72 -14.87 2.55
CA TYR A 107 20.09 -14.46 3.78
C TYR A 107 20.35 -12.99 4.08
N ILE A 108 19.29 -12.28 4.44
CA ILE A 108 19.32 -10.98 5.11
C ILE A 108 18.41 -11.06 6.32
N GLU A 109 18.97 -10.72 7.48
CA GLU A 109 18.23 -10.64 8.72
C GLU A 109 17.11 -9.60 8.65
N PRO A 110 15.94 -9.81 9.33
CA PRO A 110 14.96 -8.73 9.50
C PRO A 110 15.66 -7.48 10.01
N THR A 111 15.60 -6.39 9.26
CA THR A 111 16.40 -5.19 9.51
C THR A 111 15.50 -3.99 9.71
N VAL A 112 15.72 -3.25 10.79
CA VAL A 112 15.03 -2.00 11.09
C VAL A 112 16.03 -0.86 11.05
N LEU A 113 15.78 0.17 10.26
CA LEU A 113 16.60 1.36 10.11
C LEU A 113 15.89 2.59 10.67
N THR A 114 16.64 3.44 11.36
CA THR A 114 16.20 4.77 11.81
C THR A 114 17.07 5.85 11.18
N ASN A 115 16.69 7.12 11.35
CA ASN A 115 17.44 8.27 10.83
C ASN A 115 17.80 8.14 9.33
N VAL A 116 16.83 7.68 8.54
CA VAL A 116 16.99 7.46 7.11
C VAL A 116 16.73 8.77 6.36
N ASP A 117 17.61 9.10 5.41
CA ASP A 117 17.37 10.22 4.50
C ASP A 117 16.23 9.88 3.54
N ILE A 118 15.22 10.74 3.48
CA ILE A 118 14.02 10.55 2.63
C ILE A 118 14.32 10.57 1.14
N GLU A 119 15.46 11.09 0.72
CA GLU A 119 15.92 11.11 -0.67
C GLU A 119 16.85 9.93 -1.01
N SER A 120 17.20 9.10 -0.03
CA SER A 120 18.04 7.92 -0.25
C SER A 120 17.32 6.84 -1.07
N PRO A 121 18.05 5.97 -1.79
CA PRO A 121 17.45 4.86 -2.56
C PRO A 121 16.52 3.97 -1.74
N VAL A 122 16.82 3.67 -0.48
CA VAL A 122 15.92 2.87 0.39
C VAL A 122 14.57 3.55 0.59
N MET A 123 14.49 4.88 0.43
CA MET A 123 13.25 5.66 0.56
C MET A 123 12.64 6.08 -0.78
N THR A 124 13.35 6.00 -1.89
CA THR A 124 12.86 6.40 -3.22
C THR A 124 12.52 5.21 -4.12
N GLU A 125 13.15 4.04 -3.90
CA GLU A 125 12.89 2.81 -4.63
C GLU A 125 12.07 1.82 -3.79
N GLU A 126 11.29 0.93 -4.42
CA GLU A 126 10.62 -0.18 -3.74
C GLU A 126 11.66 -1.14 -3.17
N ILE A 127 11.60 -1.40 -1.86
CA ILE A 127 12.62 -2.22 -1.18
C ILE A 127 12.54 -3.68 -1.64
N PHE A 128 11.36 -4.28 -1.62
CA PHE A 128 11.12 -5.69 -1.97
C PHE A 128 12.07 -6.65 -1.21
N GLY A 129 12.16 -6.45 0.09
CA GLY A 129 13.09 -7.15 0.97
C GLY A 129 12.86 -6.86 2.46
N PRO A 130 13.64 -7.50 3.37
CA PRO A 130 13.38 -7.49 4.81
C PRO A 130 13.97 -6.27 5.54
N ILE A 131 13.92 -5.10 4.92
CA ILE A 131 14.42 -3.85 5.49
C ILE A 131 13.23 -2.92 5.74
N LEU A 132 13.07 -2.44 6.97
CA LEU A 132 12.01 -1.54 7.40
C LEU A 132 12.61 -0.20 7.83
N PRO A 133 12.65 0.81 6.95
CA PRO A 133 12.97 2.18 7.33
C PRO A 133 11.87 2.77 8.19
N VAL A 134 12.24 3.55 9.20
CA VAL A 134 11.33 4.17 10.15
C VAL A 134 11.48 5.68 10.10
N LEU A 135 10.41 6.35 9.72
CA LEU A 135 10.22 7.80 9.80
C LEU A 135 9.32 8.16 10.97
N THR A 136 9.39 9.40 11.41
CA THR A 136 8.57 9.89 12.53
C THR A 136 7.81 11.15 12.16
N PHE A 137 6.65 11.36 12.79
CA PHE A 137 5.85 12.55 12.66
C PHE A 137 5.26 13.00 14.00
N ASP A 138 4.95 14.27 14.10
CA ASP A 138 4.16 14.86 15.19
C ASP A 138 2.78 15.33 14.71
N ASN A 139 2.68 15.67 13.41
CA ASN A 139 1.43 16.11 12.81
C ASN A 139 1.05 15.18 11.65
N ILE A 140 -0.15 14.61 11.71
CA ILE A 140 -0.66 13.71 10.67
C ILE A 140 -0.76 14.36 9.28
N GLN A 141 -0.84 15.69 9.21
CA GLN A 141 -0.85 16.41 7.92
C GLN A 141 0.49 16.24 7.18
N ASP A 142 1.62 16.19 7.92
CA ASP A 142 2.95 15.99 7.32
C ASP A 142 3.03 14.61 6.63
N VAL A 143 2.39 13.60 7.24
CA VAL A 143 2.28 12.25 6.65
C VAL A 143 1.44 12.27 5.37
N VAL A 144 0.30 12.96 5.40
CA VAL A 144 -0.59 13.11 4.24
C VAL A 144 0.16 13.79 3.09
N ASP A 145 0.87 14.86 3.38
CA ASP A 145 1.63 15.64 2.39
C ASP A 145 2.79 14.81 1.82
N PHE A 146 3.50 14.07 2.68
CA PHE A 146 4.58 13.18 2.27
C PHE A 146 4.10 12.06 1.34
N VAL A 147 2.99 11.39 1.68
CA VAL A 147 2.41 10.32 0.86
C VAL A 147 1.92 10.88 -0.48
N ASN A 148 1.26 12.04 -0.48
CA ASN A 148 0.69 12.64 -1.69
C ASN A 148 1.73 13.25 -2.64
N LYS A 149 2.91 13.65 -2.15
CA LYS A 149 4.03 14.12 -2.99
C LYS A 149 4.70 13.00 -3.76
N ARG A 150 4.54 11.75 -3.32
CA ARG A 150 5.13 10.57 -3.92
C ARG A 150 4.17 9.89 -4.89
N GLU A 151 4.67 8.92 -5.62
CA GLU A 151 3.86 8.07 -6.47
C GLU A 151 2.83 7.31 -5.64
N LYS A 152 1.62 7.13 -6.21
CA LYS A 152 0.53 6.48 -5.52
C LYS A 152 0.87 5.02 -5.25
N PRO A 153 0.91 4.57 -3.98
CA PRO A 153 1.32 3.23 -3.63
C PRO A 153 0.23 2.20 -3.98
N LEU A 154 0.62 0.95 -4.14
CA LEU A 154 -0.32 -0.16 -4.33
C LEU A 154 -1.15 -0.42 -3.06
N ALA A 155 -0.55 -0.31 -1.88
CA ALA A 155 -1.24 -0.43 -0.60
C ALA A 155 -0.88 0.71 0.36
N LEU A 156 -1.80 1.01 1.29
CA LEU A 156 -1.58 1.92 2.41
C LEU A 156 -2.13 1.28 3.69
N TYR A 157 -1.36 1.34 4.76
CA TYR A 157 -1.71 0.79 6.07
C TYR A 157 -1.77 1.89 7.11
N TYR A 158 -2.83 1.91 7.89
CA TYR A 158 -3.00 2.91 8.93
C TYR A 158 -3.53 2.30 10.23
N PHE A 159 -2.81 2.51 11.31
CA PHE A 159 -3.15 2.03 12.65
C PHE A 159 -3.60 3.18 13.53
N SER A 160 -4.87 3.15 13.95
CA SER A 160 -5.49 4.12 14.86
C SER A 160 -6.81 3.57 15.39
N GLU A 161 -7.21 3.95 16.60
CA GLU A 161 -8.54 3.64 17.16
C GLU A 161 -9.54 4.75 16.87
N SER A 162 -9.10 5.92 16.41
CA SER A 162 -9.95 7.08 16.14
C SER A 162 -10.61 7.02 14.77
N LYS A 163 -11.93 6.86 14.72
CA LYS A 163 -12.71 6.93 13.48
C LYS A 163 -12.49 8.23 12.69
N ASN A 164 -12.31 9.35 13.41
CA ASN A 164 -12.10 10.65 12.77
C ASN A 164 -10.74 10.71 12.06
N ARG A 165 -9.67 10.21 12.70
CA ARG A 165 -8.32 10.13 12.11
C ARG A 165 -8.31 9.18 10.93
N ILE A 166 -8.93 8.00 11.05
CA ILE A 166 -9.08 7.03 9.96
C ILE A 166 -9.78 7.68 8.76
N ASN A 167 -10.92 8.33 8.97
CA ASN A 167 -11.65 9.01 7.90
C ASN A 167 -10.84 10.15 7.26
N ASN A 168 -10.02 10.86 8.04
CA ASN A 168 -9.15 11.91 7.52
C ASN A 168 -8.10 11.33 6.54
N ILE A 169 -7.40 10.26 6.93
CA ILE A 169 -6.43 9.58 6.06
C ILE A 169 -7.10 9.05 4.79
N LEU A 170 -8.24 8.35 4.91
CA LEU A 170 -8.98 7.80 3.78
C LEU A 170 -9.43 8.86 2.77
N ARG A 171 -9.76 10.07 3.22
CA ARG A 171 -10.21 11.17 2.35
C ARG A 171 -9.05 11.95 1.72
N LYS A 172 -7.90 12.00 2.39
CA LYS A 172 -6.79 12.87 1.98
C LYS A 172 -5.67 12.15 1.24
N THR A 173 -5.67 10.81 1.22
CA THR A 173 -4.65 10.01 0.53
C THR A 173 -5.26 9.15 -0.57
N THR A 174 -4.44 8.72 -1.52
CA THR A 174 -4.85 7.82 -2.60
C THR A 174 -3.85 6.66 -2.70
N SER A 175 -4.38 5.43 -2.79
CA SER A 175 -3.61 4.20 -3.00
C SER A 175 -4.45 3.18 -3.76
N GLY A 176 -3.87 2.08 -4.21
CA GLY A 176 -4.61 0.98 -4.81
C GLY A 176 -5.58 0.32 -3.82
N GLY A 177 -5.11 0.02 -2.62
CA GLY A 177 -5.91 -0.49 -1.51
C GLY A 177 -5.51 0.11 -0.17
N VAL A 178 -6.42 0.04 0.83
CA VAL A 178 -6.14 0.48 2.20
C VAL A 178 -6.54 -0.61 3.18
N THR A 179 -5.70 -0.84 4.20
CA THR A 179 -6.09 -1.67 5.35
C THR A 179 -5.93 -0.88 6.63
N ILE A 180 -6.98 -0.84 7.43
CA ILE A 180 -7.00 -0.18 8.74
C ILE A 180 -6.72 -1.21 9.82
N ASN A 181 -5.77 -0.90 10.70
CA ASN A 181 -5.36 -1.73 11.83
C ASN A 181 -4.85 -3.12 11.45
N ASP A 182 -4.46 -3.33 10.18
CA ASP A 182 -3.79 -4.56 9.72
C ASP A 182 -2.87 -4.27 8.53
N THR A 183 -2.18 -5.30 8.04
CA THR A 183 -1.32 -5.23 6.85
C THR A 183 -1.66 -6.39 5.91
N VAL A 184 -1.43 -6.21 4.61
CA VAL A 184 -1.50 -7.25 3.56
C VAL A 184 -2.86 -7.93 3.39
N ILE A 185 -3.61 -8.19 4.45
CA ILE A 185 -4.80 -9.07 4.48
C ILE A 185 -5.91 -8.70 3.47
N HIS A 186 -5.98 -7.45 3.00
CA HIS A 186 -6.96 -7.03 1.98
C HIS A 186 -6.80 -7.80 0.67
N VAL A 187 -5.60 -8.27 0.34
CA VAL A 187 -5.31 -9.06 -0.87
C VAL A 187 -5.96 -10.46 -0.78
N ALA A 188 -6.08 -11.01 0.41
CA ALA A 188 -6.68 -12.33 0.62
C ALA A 188 -8.21 -12.32 0.52
N ASN A 189 -8.85 -11.15 0.53
CA ASN A 189 -10.29 -11.05 0.44
C ASN A 189 -10.77 -10.96 -1.02
N GLY A 190 -11.22 -12.08 -1.57
CA GLY A 190 -11.71 -12.17 -2.96
C GLY A 190 -12.94 -11.32 -3.28
N ASN A 191 -13.61 -10.71 -2.30
CA ASN A 191 -14.72 -9.79 -2.51
C ASN A 191 -14.27 -8.31 -2.63
N LEU A 192 -13.04 -8.00 -2.24
CA LEU A 192 -12.47 -6.68 -2.41
C LEU A 192 -11.75 -6.58 -3.77
N PRO A 193 -12.00 -5.53 -4.55
CA PRO A 193 -11.21 -5.29 -5.75
C PRO A 193 -9.76 -5.02 -5.35
N PHE A 194 -8.82 -5.70 -6.01
CA PHE A 194 -7.39 -5.50 -5.83
C PHE A 194 -6.75 -4.97 -7.11
N GLY A 195 -5.96 -3.92 -7.00
CA GLY A 195 -5.26 -3.29 -8.12
C GLY A 195 -4.66 -1.96 -7.71
N GLY A 196 -3.81 -1.42 -8.59
CA GLY A 196 -3.12 -0.16 -8.39
C GLY A 196 -3.83 1.03 -8.99
N VAL A 197 -3.29 2.23 -8.75
CA VAL A 197 -3.75 3.50 -9.30
C VAL A 197 -2.54 4.36 -9.69
N GLY A 198 -2.57 4.98 -10.86
CA GLY A 198 -1.42 5.73 -11.38
C GLY A 198 -0.22 4.81 -11.61
N ASN A 199 0.93 5.12 -11.00
CA ASN A 199 2.15 4.35 -11.19
C ASN A 199 2.13 2.96 -10.52
N SER A 200 1.24 2.73 -9.54
CA SER A 200 1.09 1.41 -8.91
C SER A 200 0.25 0.42 -9.70
N GLY A 201 -0.42 0.86 -10.78
CA GLY A 201 -1.16 -0.06 -11.65
C GLY A 201 -2.37 0.55 -12.33
N LEU A 202 -3.07 -0.31 -13.09
CA LEU A 202 -4.28 0.04 -13.84
C LEU A 202 -5.29 -1.10 -13.77
N GLY A 203 -6.54 -0.76 -13.45
CA GLY A 203 -7.65 -1.71 -13.31
C GLY A 203 -7.57 -2.53 -12.03
N ASN A 204 -8.61 -3.31 -11.80
CA ASN A 204 -8.75 -4.13 -10.61
C ASN A 204 -9.19 -5.53 -10.96
N TYR A 205 -8.89 -6.51 -10.10
CA TYR A 205 -9.41 -7.86 -10.19
C TYR A 205 -9.91 -8.35 -8.82
N HIS A 206 -10.28 -9.55 -8.69
CA HIS A 206 -11.08 -10.26 -7.70
C HIS A 206 -12.59 -10.15 -7.95
N GLY A 207 -13.29 -11.29 -7.81
CA GLY A 207 -14.75 -11.40 -7.85
C GLY A 207 -15.41 -10.63 -9.00
N LYS A 208 -16.34 -9.76 -8.66
CA LYS A 208 -17.07 -8.93 -9.64
C LYS A 208 -16.16 -7.99 -10.42
N ALA A 209 -15.09 -7.47 -9.83
CA ALA A 209 -14.16 -6.58 -10.54
C ALA A 209 -13.47 -7.29 -11.70
N SER A 210 -13.06 -8.55 -11.53
CA SER A 210 -12.55 -9.38 -12.64
C SER A 210 -13.57 -9.56 -13.74
N PHE A 211 -14.80 -9.90 -13.40
CA PHE A 211 -15.89 -10.03 -14.38
C PHE A 211 -16.10 -8.73 -15.17
N ASP A 212 -16.20 -7.59 -14.48
CA ASP A 212 -16.37 -6.28 -15.10
C ASP A 212 -15.19 -5.88 -16.01
N THR A 213 -13.96 -6.28 -15.63
CA THR A 213 -12.73 -5.98 -16.38
C THR A 213 -12.64 -6.79 -17.67
N PHE A 214 -13.07 -8.07 -17.67
CA PHE A 214 -12.93 -8.96 -18.81
C PHE A 214 -14.21 -9.09 -19.64
N THR A 215 -15.26 -8.32 -19.33
CA THR A 215 -16.51 -8.32 -20.08
C THR A 215 -16.81 -6.97 -20.71
N HIS A 216 -17.43 -7.00 -21.89
CA HIS A 216 -17.93 -5.79 -22.55
C HIS A 216 -19.36 -5.49 -22.12
N LYS A 217 -19.61 -4.30 -21.59
CA LYS A 217 -20.96 -3.80 -21.28
C LYS A 217 -21.56 -3.18 -22.54
N ARG A 218 -22.52 -3.87 -23.16
CA ARG A 218 -23.26 -3.36 -24.34
C ARG A 218 -24.47 -2.58 -23.89
N SER A 219 -24.55 -1.30 -24.26
CA SER A 219 -25.75 -0.50 -24.06
C SER A 219 -26.85 -0.91 -25.03
N VAL A 220 -28.04 -1.14 -24.50
CA VAL A 220 -29.22 -1.45 -25.29
C VAL A 220 -30.31 -0.46 -24.91
N MET A 221 -30.80 0.30 -25.91
CA MET A 221 -31.96 1.17 -25.74
C MET A 221 -33.16 0.53 -26.45
N HIS A 222 -34.22 0.24 -25.71
CA HIS A 222 -35.48 -0.21 -26.26
C HIS A 222 -36.47 0.94 -26.22
N ARG A 223 -36.92 1.39 -27.37
CA ARG A 223 -37.91 2.47 -27.53
C ARG A 223 -39.26 1.95 -27.97
N GLY A 224 -40.30 2.43 -27.30
CA GLY A 224 -41.68 2.15 -27.74
C GLY A 224 -41.99 2.75 -29.11
N THR A 225 -42.92 2.12 -29.84
CA THR A 225 -43.32 2.52 -31.19
C THR A 225 -44.62 3.30 -31.23
N PHE A 226 -45.28 3.48 -30.08
CA PHE A 226 -46.61 4.13 -30.04
C PHE A 226 -46.55 5.67 -30.10
N ILE A 227 -45.47 6.29 -29.58
CA ILE A 227 -45.31 7.75 -29.51
C ILE A 227 -44.03 8.13 -30.20
N GLU A 228 -44.14 9.03 -31.20
CA GLU A 228 -42.98 9.60 -31.85
C GLU A 228 -43.06 11.14 -31.85
N PHE A 229 -41.98 11.75 -31.41
CA PHE A 229 -41.87 13.22 -31.41
C PHE A 229 -41.12 13.68 -32.66
N ASN A 230 -41.82 14.37 -33.52
CA ASN A 230 -41.29 14.85 -34.83
C ASN A 230 -40.19 15.94 -34.67
N ILE A 231 -39.90 16.38 -33.47
CA ILE A 231 -38.92 17.44 -33.22
C ILE A 231 -37.50 17.06 -33.64
N ARG A 232 -37.13 15.79 -33.53
CA ARG A 232 -35.79 15.28 -33.88
C ARG A 232 -35.59 15.01 -35.37
N PHE A 233 -36.66 15.07 -36.18
CA PHE A 233 -36.59 14.79 -37.61
C PHE A 233 -36.60 16.09 -38.43
N ALA A 234 -35.95 16.09 -39.59
CA ALA A 234 -36.04 17.17 -40.53
C ALA A 234 -37.52 17.31 -41.09
N PRO A 235 -37.92 18.52 -41.52
CA PRO A 235 -37.17 19.77 -41.55
C PRO A 235 -37.09 20.47 -40.20
N TYR A 236 -35.93 21.08 -39.94
CA TYR A 236 -35.64 21.70 -38.62
C TYR A 236 -35.98 23.18 -38.52
N LYS A 237 -36.42 23.83 -39.62
CA LYS A 237 -36.51 25.27 -39.85
C LYS A 237 -37.07 26.09 -38.67
N ASN A 238 -38.03 25.59 -37.90
CA ASN A 238 -38.63 26.28 -36.76
C ASN A 238 -38.47 25.56 -35.43
N LYS A 239 -37.61 24.53 -35.38
CA LYS A 239 -37.47 23.63 -34.21
C LYS A 239 -36.19 23.90 -33.37
N ILE A 240 -35.30 24.78 -33.87
CA ILE A 240 -33.98 24.94 -33.26
C ILE A 240 -34.02 25.48 -31.83
N ASN A 241 -34.99 26.38 -31.55
CA ASN A 241 -35.12 26.94 -30.21
C ASN A 241 -35.65 25.90 -29.21
N LEU A 242 -36.58 25.04 -29.67
CA LEU A 242 -37.13 23.97 -28.86
C LEU A 242 -36.10 22.86 -28.62
N LEU A 243 -35.27 22.51 -29.62
CA LEU A 243 -34.16 21.59 -29.49
C LEU A 243 -33.12 22.10 -28.49
N LYS A 244 -32.74 23.38 -28.54
CA LYS A 244 -31.81 24.00 -27.57
C LYS A 244 -32.32 23.98 -26.13
N MET A 245 -33.65 24.00 -25.96
CA MET A 245 -34.24 23.93 -24.59
C MET A 245 -34.23 22.49 -24.04
N ILE A 246 -34.35 21.47 -24.89
CA ILE A 246 -34.35 20.04 -24.48
C ILE A 246 -32.95 19.52 -24.27
N MET A 247 -31.94 20.09 -24.96
CA MET A 247 -30.52 19.67 -24.86
C MET A 247 -29.71 20.39 -23.76
N LYS A 248 -30.33 21.20 -22.94
CA LYS A 248 -29.74 21.74 -21.69
C LYS A 248 -29.98 20.79 -20.53
#